data_ba93c71261ea05551c50c07b43aa81d4
#
_entry.id   ba93c71261ea05551c50c07b43aa81d4
#
_cell.length_a   1.000
_cell.length_b   1.000
_cell.length_c   1.000
_cell.angle_alpha   90.00
_cell.angle_beta   90.00
_cell.angle_gamma   90.00
#
_symmetry.space_group_name_H-M   'P 1'
#
loop_
_entity.id
_entity.type
_entity.pdbx_description
1 polymer ?
#
loop_
_entity_poly.entity_id
_entity_poly.type
_entity_poly.pdbx_seq_one_letter_code
_entity_poly.pdbx_strand_id
1 'polypeptide(L)'
;MTIQEIHHLFLESDGISTDTRAIRKNTLFFALKGANFNGNTFADQALASGASYAIVDEEAFDTGDKTILVTDVLKTLQELAYTHRKYLDIPILALTGSNGKTTTKELINKVLSKKFNTTATQGNLNNHIGVPLTLLSMTKNTEIGIVEMGANHIGEIAELAAIAAPDFGYITNFGKAHLEGFGCVEGVIQGKSELYEYLIAHKGTLFLNLDDPIQAKKVKSTHSFCFSAFEDADTKIVYQEAQPFANFEFDALHVQSNLMGQYNTINLAAAATIGMFFKIDKTAIKEALEAYIPTNNRSQIINKGKQTIILDAYNANPTSMAAALQNFSALKGANKIAFLGDMFELGDTAHEEHQIVADTCANLNIDYTVFLGKNFGKVKTSGYKYENLEALQQSGFPEVFQDKLKEATILIKGSRGMKLEGLLDLLESDN
;
A
#
# COMPACT_ATOMS: atom_id res chain seq x y z
N MET A 1 -29.73 12.46 15.75
CA MET A 1 -29.40 13.19 14.50
C MET A 1 -29.30 12.17 13.37
N THR A 2 -29.85 12.47 12.19
CA THR A 2 -29.79 11.61 11.00
C THR A 2 -28.43 11.75 10.30
N ILE A 3 -28.05 10.80 9.44
CA ILE A 3 -26.78 10.90 8.70
C ILE A 3 -26.76 12.09 7.73
N GLN A 4 -27.90 12.49 7.19
CA GLN A 4 -28.05 13.67 6.33
C GLN A 4 -27.78 14.98 7.09
N GLU A 5 -28.24 15.07 8.33
CA GLU A 5 -27.94 16.24 9.20
C GLU A 5 -26.45 16.27 9.56
N ILE A 6 -25.82 15.13 9.88
CA ILE A 6 -24.38 15.05 10.13
C ILE A 6 -23.61 15.40 8.87
N HIS A 7 -24.07 14.97 7.69
CA HIS A 7 -23.45 15.33 6.41
C HIS A 7 -23.53 16.84 6.13
N HIS A 8 -24.62 17.50 6.52
CA HIS A 8 -24.73 18.95 6.40
C HIS A 8 -23.71 19.67 7.28
N LEU A 9 -23.55 19.25 8.54
CA LEU A 9 -22.50 19.78 9.43
C LEU A 9 -21.09 19.51 8.88
N PHE A 10 -20.88 18.33 8.28
CA PHE A 10 -19.60 18.01 7.63
C PHE A 10 -19.29 18.95 6.47
N LEU A 11 -20.26 19.28 5.63
CA LEU A 11 -20.07 20.23 4.50
C LEU A 11 -19.75 21.66 4.94
N GLU A 12 -20.13 22.06 6.16
CA GLU A 12 -19.83 23.36 6.77
C GLU A 12 -18.52 23.35 7.58
N SER A 13 -17.92 22.14 7.77
CA SER A 13 -16.69 21.97 8.54
C SER A 13 -15.44 22.00 7.66
N ASP A 14 -14.26 22.10 8.31
CA ASP A 14 -12.96 21.97 7.65
C ASP A 14 -12.46 20.51 7.60
N GLY A 15 -13.39 19.55 7.70
CA GLY A 15 -13.13 18.12 7.57
C GLY A 15 -13.28 17.34 8.87
N ILE A 16 -12.66 16.18 8.93
CA ILE A 16 -12.79 15.20 10.01
C ILE A 16 -11.45 14.99 10.73
N SER A 17 -11.51 14.70 12.03
CA SER A 17 -10.41 14.15 12.81
C SER A 17 -10.87 12.94 13.63
N THR A 18 -10.01 11.95 13.75
CA THR A 18 -10.13 10.78 14.65
C THR A 18 -9.01 10.75 15.69
N ASP A 19 -8.14 11.79 15.69
CA ASP A 19 -6.98 11.92 16.60
C ASP A 19 -6.97 13.33 17.20
N THR A 20 -7.05 13.42 18.53
CA THR A 20 -7.07 14.73 19.23
C THR A 20 -5.76 15.51 19.07
N ARG A 21 -4.65 14.86 18.77
CA ARG A 21 -3.35 15.52 18.50
C ARG A 21 -3.32 16.25 17.16
N ALA A 22 -4.23 15.91 16.26
CA ALA A 22 -4.34 16.45 14.91
C ALA A 22 -5.62 17.29 14.68
N ILE A 23 -6.30 17.72 15.74
CA ILE A 23 -7.48 18.57 15.65
C ILE A 23 -7.11 19.90 15.00
N ARG A 24 -7.88 20.26 13.97
CA ARG A 24 -7.88 21.60 13.39
C ARG A 24 -9.17 22.32 13.78
N LYS A 25 -9.13 23.66 13.76
CA LYS A 25 -10.34 24.45 14.01
C LYS A 25 -11.45 24.04 13.04
N ASN A 26 -12.68 24.01 13.56
CA ASN A 26 -13.88 23.68 12.77
C ASN A 26 -13.92 22.28 12.15
N THR A 27 -13.24 21.27 12.72
CA THR A 27 -13.37 19.87 12.30
C THR A 27 -14.43 19.14 13.09
N LEU A 28 -14.99 18.07 12.54
CA LEU A 28 -15.80 17.09 13.27
C LEU A 28 -14.87 16.03 13.87
N PHE A 29 -14.93 15.83 15.17
CA PHE A 29 -14.18 14.77 15.85
C PHE A 29 -15.03 13.51 15.94
N PHE A 30 -14.51 12.36 15.47
CA PHE A 30 -15.13 11.05 15.59
C PHE A 30 -14.42 10.25 16.68
N ALA A 31 -15.11 10.01 17.78
CA ALA A 31 -14.61 9.37 18.99
C ALA A 31 -14.52 7.83 18.83
N LEU A 32 -13.68 7.35 17.92
CA LEU A 32 -13.54 5.92 17.63
C LEU A 32 -13.05 5.13 18.83
N LYS A 33 -13.48 3.86 18.93
CA LYS A 33 -13.00 2.90 19.93
C LYS A 33 -12.08 1.86 19.28
N GLY A 34 -11.07 1.43 20.01
CA GLY A 34 -10.19 0.33 19.67
C GLY A 34 -10.08 -0.65 20.86
N ALA A 35 -9.37 -1.76 20.68
CA ALA A 35 -9.27 -2.81 21.70
C ALA A 35 -8.77 -2.30 23.08
N ASN A 36 -7.88 -1.29 23.08
CA ASN A 36 -7.27 -0.72 24.29
C ASN A 36 -7.47 0.79 24.39
N PHE A 37 -8.46 1.35 23.69
CA PHE A 37 -8.63 2.79 23.56
C PHE A 37 -10.11 3.14 23.42
N ASN A 38 -10.57 4.13 24.17
CA ASN A 38 -11.91 4.68 24.08
C ASN A 38 -11.85 6.16 23.68
N GLY A 39 -12.18 6.47 22.43
CA GLY A 39 -12.17 7.82 21.87
C GLY A 39 -13.16 8.77 22.56
N ASN A 40 -14.27 8.24 23.13
CA ASN A 40 -15.28 9.05 23.81
C ASN A 40 -14.67 9.88 24.95
N THR A 41 -13.71 9.33 25.68
CA THR A 41 -13.02 10.02 26.78
C THR A 41 -12.28 11.31 26.35
N PHE A 42 -12.08 11.52 25.06
CA PHE A 42 -11.38 12.66 24.50
C PHE A 42 -12.30 13.69 23.84
N ALA A 43 -13.65 13.52 23.93
CA ALA A 43 -14.61 14.42 23.30
C ALA A 43 -14.44 15.88 23.77
N ASP A 44 -14.38 16.10 25.09
CA ASP A 44 -14.19 17.45 25.66
C ASP A 44 -12.84 18.06 25.25
N GLN A 45 -11.77 17.26 25.25
CA GLN A 45 -10.46 17.72 24.79
C GLN A 45 -10.49 18.13 23.31
N ALA A 46 -11.18 17.35 22.47
CA ALA A 46 -11.32 17.67 21.04
C ALA A 46 -12.07 18.98 20.82
N LEU A 47 -13.17 19.19 21.54
CA LEU A 47 -13.94 20.44 21.51
C LEU A 47 -13.10 21.64 22.00
N ALA A 48 -12.37 21.48 23.10
CA ALA A 48 -11.46 22.50 23.64
C ALA A 48 -10.31 22.82 22.65
N SER A 49 -9.88 21.83 21.85
CA SER A 49 -8.83 21.99 20.82
C SER A 49 -9.36 22.62 19.53
N GLY A 50 -10.66 22.89 19.41
CA GLY A 50 -11.25 23.62 18.29
C GLY A 50 -12.12 22.80 17.35
N ALA A 51 -12.43 21.53 17.68
CA ALA A 51 -13.47 20.79 16.95
C ALA A 51 -14.83 21.52 17.09
N SER A 52 -15.60 21.58 16.00
CA SER A 52 -16.94 22.18 16.01
C SER A 52 -17.96 21.26 16.70
N TYR A 53 -17.84 19.96 16.47
CA TYR A 53 -18.64 18.91 17.09
C TYR A 53 -17.80 17.69 17.40
N ALA A 54 -18.23 16.91 18.41
CA ALA A 54 -17.71 15.58 18.73
C ALA A 54 -18.82 14.53 18.58
N ILE A 55 -18.60 13.52 17.77
CA ILE A 55 -19.50 12.39 17.58
C ILE A 55 -19.09 11.30 18.57
N VAL A 56 -20.00 10.92 19.46
CA VAL A 56 -19.81 9.98 20.56
C VAL A 56 -20.86 8.88 20.54
N ASP A 57 -20.58 7.71 21.10
CA ASP A 57 -21.53 6.57 21.19
C ASP A 57 -21.76 6.08 22.62
N GLU A 58 -21.39 6.88 23.61
CA GLU A 58 -21.65 6.61 25.03
C GLU A 58 -22.34 7.83 25.67
N GLU A 59 -23.51 7.62 26.27
CA GLU A 59 -24.34 8.69 26.89
C GLU A 59 -23.55 9.50 27.94
N ALA A 60 -22.62 8.89 28.64
CA ALA A 60 -21.81 9.55 29.66
C ALA A 60 -20.92 10.69 29.11
N PHE A 61 -20.65 10.69 27.78
CA PHE A 61 -19.85 11.70 27.09
C PHE A 61 -20.69 12.64 26.20
N ASP A 62 -22.02 12.48 26.21
CA ASP A 62 -22.93 13.44 25.59
C ASP A 62 -23.19 14.60 26.55
N THR A 63 -22.40 15.66 26.41
CA THR A 63 -22.41 16.82 27.32
C THR A 63 -23.25 17.98 26.80
N GLY A 64 -23.98 17.84 25.69
CA GLY A 64 -24.95 18.81 25.19
C GLY A 64 -24.64 19.38 23.80
N ASP A 65 -24.71 20.71 23.63
CA ASP A 65 -24.84 21.41 22.34
C ASP A 65 -23.81 21.07 21.24
N LYS A 66 -22.61 20.58 21.61
CA LYS A 66 -21.53 20.27 20.65
C LYS A 66 -21.17 18.81 20.59
N THR A 67 -21.84 17.95 21.33
CA THR A 67 -21.73 16.51 21.22
C THR A 67 -22.92 15.96 20.43
N ILE A 68 -22.67 14.92 19.65
CA ILE A 68 -23.68 14.24 18.84
C ILE A 68 -23.62 12.77 19.25
N LEU A 69 -24.62 12.33 20.03
CA LEU A 69 -24.75 10.94 20.42
C LEU A 69 -25.27 10.11 19.24
N VAL A 70 -24.57 9.05 18.91
CA VAL A 70 -24.92 8.08 17.89
C VAL A 70 -24.87 6.64 18.46
N THR A 71 -25.42 5.68 17.76
CA THR A 71 -25.39 4.27 18.22
C THR A 71 -24.00 3.64 18.12
N ASP A 72 -23.22 4.02 17.09
CA ASP A 72 -21.89 3.50 16.79
C ASP A 72 -21.13 4.55 15.97
N VAL A 73 -20.01 5.04 16.51
CA VAL A 73 -19.21 6.09 15.88
C VAL A 73 -18.56 5.61 14.58
N LEU A 74 -18.07 4.35 14.55
CA LEU A 74 -17.42 3.80 13.35
C LEU A 74 -18.44 3.64 12.21
N LYS A 75 -19.59 3.07 12.51
CA LYS A 75 -20.67 2.91 11.52
C LYS A 75 -21.14 4.26 11.00
N THR A 76 -21.29 5.24 11.87
CA THR A 76 -21.64 6.62 11.48
C THR A 76 -20.59 7.24 10.56
N LEU A 77 -19.30 7.02 10.82
CA LEU A 77 -18.21 7.48 9.94
C LEU A 77 -18.31 6.84 8.55
N GLN A 78 -18.59 5.55 8.48
CA GLN A 78 -18.74 4.80 7.23
C GLN A 78 -19.98 5.24 6.44
N GLU A 79 -21.11 5.42 7.11
CA GLU A 79 -22.36 5.91 6.50
C GLU A 79 -22.22 7.35 6.00
N LEU A 80 -21.50 8.20 6.76
CA LEU A 80 -21.19 9.58 6.33
C LEU A 80 -20.32 9.57 5.07
N ALA A 81 -19.30 8.71 5.03
CA ALA A 81 -18.42 8.58 3.88
C ALA A 81 -19.18 8.10 2.63
N TYR A 82 -20.04 7.09 2.77
CA TYR A 82 -20.91 6.64 1.68
C TYR A 82 -21.86 7.73 1.21
N THR A 83 -22.49 8.49 2.14
CA THR A 83 -23.38 9.60 1.83
C THR A 83 -22.62 10.70 1.07
N HIS A 84 -21.43 11.03 1.52
CA HIS A 84 -20.56 12.00 0.85
C HIS A 84 -20.12 11.55 -0.54
N ARG A 85 -19.75 10.25 -0.69
CA ARG A 85 -19.46 9.62 -1.97
C ARG A 85 -20.61 9.79 -2.98
N LYS A 86 -21.84 9.55 -2.52
CA LYS A 86 -23.05 9.72 -3.35
C LYS A 86 -23.34 11.19 -3.67
N TYR A 87 -23.09 12.09 -2.73
CA TYR A 87 -23.26 13.53 -2.91
C TYR A 87 -22.31 14.11 -3.96
N LEU A 88 -21.05 13.65 -4.00
CA LEU A 88 -20.06 14.13 -4.97
C LEU A 88 -20.32 13.59 -6.38
N ASP A 89 -20.85 12.39 -6.50
CA ASP A 89 -21.17 11.69 -7.77
C ASP A 89 -20.02 11.67 -8.79
N ILE A 90 -18.78 11.56 -8.28
CA ILE A 90 -17.55 11.51 -9.08
C ILE A 90 -17.13 10.06 -9.35
N PRO A 91 -16.39 9.76 -10.42
CA PRO A 91 -15.81 8.43 -10.65
C PRO A 91 -14.86 8.01 -9.51
N ILE A 92 -15.04 6.79 -8.99
CA ILE A 92 -14.14 6.18 -8.00
C ILE A 92 -13.45 4.96 -8.60
N LEU A 93 -12.11 4.99 -8.60
CA LEU A 93 -11.28 3.86 -8.94
C LEU A 93 -10.74 3.22 -7.67
N ALA A 94 -11.15 1.98 -7.39
CA ALA A 94 -10.65 1.20 -6.28
C ALA A 94 -9.52 0.27 -6.71
N LEU A 95 -8.57 0.02 -5.80
CA LEU A 95 -7.56 -1.01 -6.03
C LEU A 95 -7.22 -1.79 -4.79
N THR A 96 -6.97 -3.08 -4.97
CA THR A 96 -6.49 -4.01 -3.95
C THR A 96 -5.41 -4.94 -4.51
N GLY A 97 -4.97 -5.90 -3.73
CA GLY A 97 -4.01 -6.94 -4.11
C GLY A 97 -3.04 -7.26 -2.97
N SER A 98 -2.22 -8.26 -3.14
CA SER A 98 -1.25 -8.68 -2.13
C SER A 98 -0.06 -7.73 -2.06
N ASN A 99 0.54 -7.40 -3.20
CA ASN A 99 1.73 -6.55 -3.30
C ASN A 99 1.52 -5.43 -4.33
N GLY A 100 2.26 -4.32 -4.18
CA GLY A 100 2.27 -3.23 -5.15
C GLY A 100 1.09 -2.26 -5.08
N LYS A 101 0.11 -2.43 -4.19
CA LYS A 101 -1.07 -1.55 -4.05
C LYS A 101 -0.70 -0.07 -4.02
N THR A 102 0.06 0.36 -3.04
CA THR A 102 0.42 1.78 -2.85
C THR A 102 1.24 2.32 -4.00
N THR A 103 2.21 1.55 -4.50
CA THR A 103 2.99 1.95 -5.68
C THR A 103 2.09 2.14 -6.90
N THR A 104 1.21 1.18 -7.18
CA THR A 104 0.25 1.27 -8.30
C THR A 104 -0.71 2.44 -8.12
N LYS A 105 -1.25 2.65 -6.89
CA LYS A 105 -2.09 3.81 -6.57
C LYS A 105 -1.38 5.13 -6.86
N GLU A 106 -0.13 5.27 -6.45
CA GLU A 106 0.65 6.49 -6.68
C GLU A 106 0.97 6.70 -8.16
N LEU A 107 1.29 5.64 -8.90
CA LEU A 107 1.48 5.70 -10.35
C LEU A 107 0.19 6.11 -11.07
N ILE A 108 -0.93 5.48 -10.73
CA ILE A 108 -2.26 5.84 -11.28
C ILE A 108 -2.58 7.30 -10.96
N ASN A 109 -2.35 7.73 -9.72
CA ASN A 109 -2.58 9.12 -9.31
C ASN A 109 -1.72 10.09 -10.14
N LYS A 110 -0.43 9.81 -10.33
CA LYS A 110 0.47 10.64 -11.17
C LYS A 110 0.00 10.72 -12.62
N VAL A 111 -0.45 9.61 -13.18
CA VAL A 111 -0.96 9.55 -14.56
C VAL A 111 -2.27 10.32 -14.68
N LEU A 112 -3.25 10.04 -13.81
CA LEU A 112 -4.57 10.69 -13.89
C LEU A 112 -4.49 12.19 -13.60
N SER A 113 -3.58 12.63 -12.72
CA SER A 113 -3.33 14.05 -12.40
C SER A 113 -2.80 14.86 -13.58
N LYS A 114 -2.38 14.24 -14.69
CA LYS A 114 -2.03 14.97 -15.92
C LYS A 114 -3.25 15.61 -16.61
N LYS A 115 -4.45 15.17 -16.23
CA LYS A 115 -5.70 15.65 -16.87
C LYS A 115 -6.80 16.02 -15.87
N PHE A 116 -6.83 15.41 -14.71
CA PHE A 116 -7.92 15.53 -13.74
C PHE A 116 -7.41 16.01 -12.38
N ASN A 117 -8.26 16.69 -11.61
CA ASN A 117 -8.04 16.94 -10.20
C ASN A 117 -8.34 15.64 -9.42
N THR A 118 -7.32 14.94 -9.00
CA THR A 118 -7.45 13.64 -8.32
C THR A 118 -7.32 13.76 -6.82
N THR A 119 -8.06 12.93 -6.09
CA THR A 119 -7.84 12.67 -4.67
C THR A 119 -7.58 11.18 -4.48
N ALA A 120 -6.46 10.82 -3.84
CA ALA A 120 -6.05 9.43 -3.64
C ALA A 120 -5.82 9.13 -2.16
N THR A 121 -6.01 7.87 -1.76
CA THR A 121 -5.67 7.37 -0.43
C THR A 121 -4.28 7.81 0.00
N GLN A 122 -4.20 8.45 1.16
CA GLN A 122 -2.95 8.90 1.76
C GLN A 122 -2.36 7.83 2.68
N GLY A 123 -1.04 7.63 2.64
CA GLY A 123 -0.35 6.67 3.51
C GLY A 123 -0.95 5.26 3.41
N ASN A 124 -1.39 4.73 4.54
CA ASN A 124 -2.03 3.42 4.70
C ASN A 124 -3.51 3.50 5.10
N LEU A 125 -4.21 4.58 4.75
CA LEU A 125 -5.65 4.75 5.04
C LEU A 125 -6.52 3.87 4.13
N ASN A 126 -6.31 2.55 4.19
CA ASN A 126 -6.86 1.56 3.28
C ASN A 126 -7.74 0.49 3.94
N ASN A 127 -8.06 0.66 5.23
CA ASN A 127 -8.94 -0.22 6.01
C ASN A 127 -10.32 0.40 6.26
N HIS A 128 -11.14 -0.22 7.11
CA HIS A 128 -12.51 0.17 7.47
C HIS A 128 -12.66 1.56 8.13
N ILE A 129 -11.54 2.20 8.54
CA ILE A 129 -11.48 3.59 8.99
C ILE A 129 -10.87 4.48 7.89
N GLY A 130 -9.80 4.00 7.27
CA GLY A 130 -9.02 4.77 6.29
C GLY A 130 -9.75 5.03 4.99
N VAL A 131 -10.53 4.06 4.48
CA VAL A 131 -11.36 4.24 3.28
C VAL A 131 -12.42 5.33 3.49
N PRO A 132 -13.21 5.34 4.58
CA PRO A 132 -14.06 6.47 4.94
C PRO A 132 -13.33 7.81 4.96
N LEU A 133 -12.19 7.89 5.62
CA LEU A 133 -11.40 9.13 5.69
C LEU A 133 -10.90 9.58 4.32
N THR A 134 -10.52 8.65 3.45
CA THR A 134 -10.14 8.94 2.06
C THR A 134 -11.32 9.56 1.30
N LEU A 135 -12.52 8.98 1.39
CA LEU A 135 -13.72 9.50 0.73
C LEU A 135 -14.09 10.90 1.24
N LEU A 136 -14.02 11.11 2.56
CA LEU A 136 -14.34 12.39 3.21
C LEU A 136 -13.27 13.48 2.99
N SER A 137 -12.10 13.10 2.46
CA SER A 137 -11.10 14.08 1.99
C SER A 137 -11.36 14.61 0.58
N MET A 138 -12.25 13.98 -0.18
CA MET A 138 -12.66 14.42 -1.52
C MET A 138 -13.57 15.64 -1.41
N THR A 139 -13.45 16.54 -2.38
CA THR A 139 -14.21 17.80 -2.41
C THR A 139 -14.92 17.96 -3.76
N LYS A 140 -15.72 19.00 -3.92
CA LYS A 140 -16.35 19.36 -5.20
C LYS A 140 -15.33 19.63 -6.32
N ASN A 141 -14.07 19.87 -5.98
CA ASN A 141 -13.00 20.04 -6.96
C ASN A 141 -12.36 18.72 -7.39
N THR A 142 -12.63 17.62 -6.67
CA THR A 142 -12.15 16.30 -7.04
C THR A 142 -12.93 15.80 -8.24
N GLU A 143 -12.23 15.41 -9.32
CA GLU A 143 -12.85 14.88 -10.53
C GLU A 143 -12.75 13.35 -10.60
N ILE A 144 -11.75 12.74 -9.96
CA ILE A 144 -11.59 11.29 -9.84
C ILE A 144 -11.04 10.96 -8.45
N GLY A 145 -11.70 10.04 -7.74
CA GLY A 145 -11.21 9.46 -6.49
C GLY A 145 -10.45 8.16 -6.74
N ILE A 146 -9.33 7.96 -6.05
CA ILE A 146 -8.51 6.74 -6.11
C ILE A 146 -8.43 6.14 -4.71
N VAL A 147 -9.04 4.97 -4.51
CA VAL A 147 -9.21 4.35 -3.19
C VAL A 147 -8.44 3.04 -3.11
N GLU A 148 -7.38 3.03 -2.31
CA GLU A 148 -6.65 1.80 -1.98
C GLU A 148 -7.44 1.02 -0.92
N MET A 149 -7.61 -0.30 -1.11
CA MET A 149 -8.31 -1.21 -0.21
C MET A 149 -7.37 -2.31 0.26
N GLY A 150 -7.08 -2.33 1.56
CA GLY A 150 -6.33 -3.36 2.26
C GLY A 150 -7.27 -4.33 2.96
N ALA A 151 -6.90 -5.62 3.01
CA ALA A 151 -7.63 -6.62 3.76
C ALA A 151 -6.71 -7.73 4.26
N ASN A 152 -7.03 -8.24 5.44
CA ASN A 152 -6.40 -9.37 6.08
C ASN A 152 -7.32 -10.61 6.12
N HIS A 153 -8.63 -10.43 5.94
CA HIS A 153 -9.65 -11.50 6.00
C HIS A 153 -10.60 -11.43 4.81
N ILE A 154 -11.26 -12.55 4.55
CA ILE A 154 -12.35 -12.64 3.58
C ILE A 154 -13.53 -11.79 4.10
N GLY A 155 -14.22 -11.07 3.20
CA GLY A 155 -15.32 -10.16 3.50
C GLY A 155 -14.89 -8.69 3.64
N GLU A 156 -13.65 -8.40 4.03
CA GLU A 156 -13.20 -7.02 4.28
C GLU A 156 -13.19 -6.17 2.99
N ILE A 157 -12.77 -6.72 1.84
CA ILE A 157 -12.82 -5.96 0.58
C ILE A 157 -14.26 -5.71 0.14
N ALA A 158 -15.18 -6.66 0.37
CA ALA A 158 -16.60 -6.46 0.07
C ALA A 158 -17.19 -5.29 0.89
N GLU A 159 -16.87 -5.23 2.20
CA GLU A 159 -17.28 -4.12 3.07
C GLU A 159 -16.71 -2.78 2.59
N LEU A 160 -15.41 -2.72 2.27
CA LEU A 160 -14.76 -1.51 1.78
C LEU A 160 -15.34 -1.06 0.43
N ALA A 161 -15.63 -2.01 -0.46
CA ALA A 161 -16.28 -1.74 -1.74
C ALA A 161 -17.71 -1.22 -1.55
N ALA A 162 -18.47 -1.74 -0.59
CA ALA A 162 -19.80 -1.23 -0.26
C ALA A 162 -19.77 0.23 0.24
N ILE A 163 -18.75 0.59 1.02
CA ILE A 163 -18.56 1.97 1.52
C ILE A 163 -18.10 2.91 0.38
N ALA A 164 -17.11 2.49 -0.41
CA ALA A 164 -16.53 3.34 -1.46
C ALA A 164 -17.42 3.41 -2.71
N ALA A 165 -18.28 2.44 -2.94
CA ALA A 165 -19.12 2.31 -4.13
C ALA A 165 -18.34 2.62 -5.43
N PRO A 166 -17.27 1.86 -5.75
CA PRO A 166 -16.40 2.16 -6.88
C PRO A 166 -17.08 1.88 -8.21
N ASP A 167 -16.69 2.66 -9.23
CA ASP A 167 -17.10 2.51 -10.63
C ASP A 167 -16.07 1.69 -11.42
N PHE A 168 -14.81 1.72 -10.97
CA PHE A 168 -13.65 1.07 -11.60
C PHE A 168 -12.85 0.31 -10.57
N GLY A 169 -12.19 -0.77 -10.98
CA GLY A 169 -11.32 -1.49 -10.06
C GLY A 169 -10.18 -2.24 -10.72
N TYR A 170 -9.10 -2.38 -9.95
CA TYR A 170 -7.92 -3.13 -10.32
C TYR A 170 -7.40 -3.98 -9.15
N ILE A 171 -7.01 -5.21 -9.43
CA ILE A 171 -6.30 -6.08 -8.47
C ILE A 171 -4.86 -6.23 -8.96
N THR A 172 -3.90 -5.81 -8.14
CA THR A 172 -2.50 -5.81 -8.55
C THR A 172 -1.94 -7.23 -8.76
N ASN A 173 -2.16 -8.12 -7.81
CA ASN A 173 -1.79 -9.54 -7.86
C ASN A 173 -2.38 -10.31 -6.68
N PHE A 174 -2.24 -11.67 -6.74
CA PHE A 174 -2.66 -12.63 -5.72
C PHE A 174 -1.44 -13.38 -5.18
N GLY A 175 -0.66 -12.74 -4.32
CA GLY A 175 0.53 -13.33 -3.70
C GLY A 175 0.28 -13.86 -2.30
N LYS A 176 1.24 -14.59 -1.73
CA LYS A 176 1.24 -15.05 -0.34
C LYS A 176 1.37 -13.85 0.61
N ALA A 177 0.26 -13.30 1.06
CA ALA A 177 0.19 -12.19 1.99
C ALA A 177 -0.95 -12.40 2.99
N HIS A 178 -0.76 -12.01 4.25
CA HIS A 178 -1.77 -12.12 5.32
C HIS A 178 -2.36 -13.53 5.46
N LEU A 179 -1.50 -14.56 5.34
CA LEU A 179 -1.94 -15.97 5.37
C LEU A 179 -2.59 -16.36 6.70
N GLU A 180 -2.22 -15.70 7.81
CA GLU A 180 -2.83 -15.90 9.10
C GLU A 180 -4.35 -15.62 9.07
N GLY A 181 -4.78 -14.55 8.41
CA GLY A 181 -6.18 -14.18 8.31
C GLY A 181 -6.94 -14.81 7.15
N PHE A 182 -6.28 -14.98 6.00
CA PHE A 182 -6.89 -15.63 4.83
C PHE A 182 -6.82 -17.16 4.85
N GLY A 183 -6.00 -17.75 5.73
CA GLY A 183 -5.81 -19.19 5.86
C GLY A 183 -4.89 -19.81 4.79
N CYS A 184 -5.10 -19.51 3.50
CA CYS A 184 -4.34 -20.05 2.38
C CYS A 184 -4.35 -19.09 1.18
N VAL A 185 -3.64 -19.45 0.11
CA VAL A 185 -3.59 -18.64 -1.13
C VAL A 185 -4.97 -18.54 -1.79
N GLU A 186 -5.76 -19.60 -1.75
CA GLU A 186 -7.14 -19.60 -2.25
C GLU A 186 -8.01 -18.60 -1.51
N GLY A 187 -7.84 -18.46 -0.18
CA GLY A 187 -8.48 -17.43 0.62
C GLY A 187 -8.07 -16.01 0.23
N VAL A 188 -6.78 -15.80 -0.10
CA VAL A 188 -6.31 -14.51 -0.64
C VAL A 188 -6.98 -14.21 -1.99
N ILE A 189 -7.07 -15.20 -2.89
CA ILE A 189 -7.74 -15.05 -4.19
C ILE A 189 -9.21 -14.70 -3.99
N GLN A 190 -9.91 -15.42 -3.12
CA GLN A 190 -11.31 -15.16 -2.79
C GLN A 190 -11.48 -13.74 -2.25
N GLY A 191 -10.81 -13.37 -1.17
CA GLY A 191 -10.98 -12.07 -0.52
C GLY A 191 -10.60 -10.89 -1.42
N LYS A 192 -9.53 -10.99 -2.24
CA LYS A 192 -9.21 -9.89 -3.17
C LYS A 192 -10.18 -9.83 -4.35
N SER A 193 -10.73 -10.96 -4.81
CA SER A 193 -11.73 -11.01 -5.88
C SER A 193 -13.05 -10.34 -5.53
N GLU A 194 -13.36 -10.12 -4.25
CA GLU A 194 -14.55 -9.40 -3.78
C GLU A 194 -14.71 -8.02 -4.43
N LEU A 195 -13.59 -7.32 -4.75
CA LEU A 195 -13.65 -6.07 -5.50
C LEU A 195 -14.24 -6.27 -6.90
N TYR A 196 -13.79 -7.30 -7.62
CA TYR A 196 -14.31 -7.58 -8.95
C TYR A 196 -15.76 -8.09 -8.90
N GLU A 197 -16.13 -8.86 -7.88
CA GLU A 197 -17.51 -9.33 -7.67
C GLU A 197 -18.45 -8.15 -7.42
N TYR A 198 -18.03 -7.18 -6.60
CA TYR A 198 -18.77 -5.94 -6.39
C TYR A 198 -18.99 -5.19 -7.70
N LEU A 199 -17.94 -4.98 -8.49
CA LEU A 199 -18.00 -4.26 -9.77
C LEU A 199 -18.89 -4.98 -10.79
N ILE A 200 -18.80 -6.30 -10.89
CA ILE A 200 -19.66 -7.12 -11.75
C ILE A 200 -21.13 -6.91 -11.39
N ALA A 201 -21.45 -6.99 -10.10
CA ALA A 201 -22.83 -6.82 -9.61
C ALA A 201 -23.38 -5.41 -9.88
N HIS A 202 -22.51 -4.39 -9.89
CA HIS A 202 -22.89 -2.98 -10.07
C HIS A 202 -22.58 -2.42 -11.48
N LYS A 203 -22.23 -3.30 -12.46
CA LYS A 203 -21.92 -2.94 -13.86
C LYS A 203 -20.73 -1.97 -13.98
N GLY A 204 -19.81 -2.02 -13.05
CA GLY A 204 -18.55 -1.28 -13.09
C GLY A 204 -17.55 -1.87 -14.09
N THR A 205 -16.44 -1.18 -14.31
CA THR A 205 -15.39 -1.58 -15.24
C THR A 205 -14.22 -2.21 -14.49
N LEU A 206 -13.75 -3.37 -14.95
CA LEU A 206 -12.57 -4.04 -14.44
C LEU A 206 -11.35 -3.68 -15.28
N PHE A 207 -10.25 -3.28 -14.65
CA PHE A 207 -8.94 -3.30 -15.28
C PHE A 207 -8.29 -4.65 -15.04
N LEU A 208 -7.77 -5.30 -16.09
CA LEU A 208 -7.28 -6.67 -16.03
C LEU A 208 -5.89 -6.81 -16.65
N ASN A 209 -5.03 -7.51 -15.96
CA ASN A 209 -3.80 -8.07 -16.52
C ASN A 209 -4.10 -9.46 -17.08
N LEU A 210 -4.10 -9.65 -18.41
CA LEU A 210 -4.38 -10.94 -19.02
C LEU A 210 -3.22 -11.93 -18.91
N ASP A 211 -2.02 -11.46 -18.57
CA ASP A 211 -0.87 -12.30 -18.29
C ASP A 211 -0.98 -12.97 -16.89
N ASP A 212 -1.93 -12.51 -16.05
CA ASP A 212 -2.32 -13.17 -14.82
C ASP A 212 -3.48 -14.16 -15.07
N PRO A 213 -3.28 -15.47 -14.93
CA PRO A 213 -4.29 -16.48 -15.26
C PRO A 213 -5.55 -16.41 -14.39
N ILE A 214 -5.48 -15.78 -13.21
CA ILE A 214 -6.63 -15.59 -12.33
C ILE A 214 -7.49 -14.43 -12.87
N GLN A 215 -6.86 -13.32 -13.26
CA GLN A 215 -7.54 -12.16 -13.82
C GLN A 215 -8.10 -12.46 -15.22
N ALA A 216 -7.34 -13.15 -16.06
CA ALA A 216 -7.75 -13.52 -17.41
C ALA A 216 -9.10 -14.28 -17.47
N LYS A 217 -9.41 -15.08 -16.44
CA LYS A 217 -10.69 -15.80 -16.32
C LYS A 217 -11.90 -14.88 -16.12
N LYS A 218 -11.68 -13.63 -15.69
CA LYS A 218 -12.75 -12.66 -15.40
C LYS A 218 -13.23 -11.88 -16.63
N VAL A 219 -12.47 -11.89 -17.75
CA VAL A 219 -12.78 -11.14 -18.99
C VAL A 219 -14.16 -11.45 -19.57
N LYS A 220 -14.61 -12.70 -19.47
CA LYS A 220 -15.80 -13.21 -20.14
C LYS A 220 -17.14 -12.69 -19.58
N SER A 221 -17.14 -11.99 -18.47
CA SER A 221 -18.36 -11.69 -17.71
C SER A 221 -18.71 -10.22 -17.55
N THR A 222 -17.90 -9.26 -18.08
CA THR A 222 -18.05 -7.85 -17.69
C THR A 222 -17.49 -6.83 -18.66
N HIS A 223 -17.80 -5.55 -18.43
CA HIS A 223 -17.06 -4.42 -19.00
C HIS A 223 -15.63 -4.46 -18.43
N SER A 224 -14.66 -4.73 -19.28
CA SER A 224 -13.26 -4.77 -18.90
C SER A 224 -12.41 -3.96 -19.87
N PHE A 225 -11.28 -3.45 -19.38
CA PHE A 225 -10.22 -2.84 -20.16
C PHE A 225 -8.90 -3.46 -19.76
N CYS A 226 -8.20 -4.09 -20.69
CA CYS A 226 -7.18 -5.07 -20.40
C CYS A 226 -5.81 -4.65 -20.93
N PHE A 227 -4.74 -5.17 -20.32
CA PHE A 227 -3.40 -5.14 -20.87
C PHE A 227 -2.76 -6.53 -20.87
N SER A 228 -1.86 -6.75 -21.84
CA SER A 228 -1.09 -7.98 -21.94
C SER A 228 0.17 -7.77 -22.78
N ALA A 229 1.19 -8.57 -22.49
CA ALA A 229 2.33 -8.73 -23.39
C ALA A 229 2.12 -9.89 -24.39
N PHE A 230 1.30 -10.88 -24.04
CA PHE A 230 1.19 -12.13 -24.78
C PHE A 230 -0.15 -12.27 -25.53
N GLU A 231 -1.23 -11.77 -24.96
CA GLU A 231 -2.58 -11.89 -25.48
C GLU A 231 -3.00 -10.62 -26.25
N ASP A 232 -4.09 -10.70 -27.01
CA ASP A 232 -4.74 -9.52 -27.59
C ASP A 232 -5.46 -8.74 -26.50
N ALA A 233 -5.15 -7.46 -26.37
CA ALA A 233 -5.61 -6.61 -25.28
C ALA A 233 -5.76 -5.16 -25.72
N ASP A 234 -6.55 -4.37 -24.99
CA ASP A 234 -6.78 -2.94 -25.23
C ASP A 234 -5.48 -2.12 -25.18
N THR A 235 -4.53 -2.53 -24.33
CA THR A 235 -3.19 -1.96 -24.26
C THR A 235 -2.15 -3.05 -24.44
N LYS A 236 -1.41 -3.01 -25.55
CA LYS A 236 -0.30 -3.94 -25.78
C LYS A 236 0.94 -3.49 -25.03
N ILE A 237 1.50 -4.41 -24.26
CA ILE A 237 2.71 -4.21 -23.46
C ILE A 237 3.85 -5.01 -24.06
N VAL A 238 5.06 -4.44 -24.06
CA VAL A 238 6.29 -5.19 -24.33
C VAL A 238 7.17 -5.08 -23.10
N TYR A 239 7.31 -6.18 -22.36
CA TYR A 239 8.20 -6.23 -21.21
C TYR A 239 9.66 -6.18 -21.68
N GLN A 240 10.43 -5.35 -21.01
CA GLN A 240 11.88 -5.29 -21.20
C GLN A 240 12.58 -5.70 -19.90
N GLU A 241 13.79 -6.21 -20.01
CA GLU A 241 14.56 -6.62 -18.84
C GLU A 241 14.91 -5.41 -17.97
N ALA A 242 14.55 -5.46 -16.69
CA ALA A 242 14.86 -4.40 -15.73
C ALA A 242 16.37 -4.40 -15.38
N GLN A 243 17.08 -3.29 -15.64
CA GLN A 243 18.53 -3.18 -15.40
C GLN A 243 18.94 -1.80 -14.82
N PRO A 244 18.86 -1.54 -13.53
CA PRO A 244 18.06 -2.21 -12.49
C PRO A 244 16.59 -1.76 -12.48
N PHE A 245 16.27 -0.73 -13.26
CA PHE A 245 14.96 -0.07 -13.25
C PHE A 245 13.98 -0.75 -14.19
N ALA A 246 12.74 -0.86 -13.73
CA ALA A 246 11.65 -1.37 -14.52
C ALA A 246 11.42 -0.50 -15.76
N ASN A 247 11.36 -1.15 -16.91
CA ASN A 247 11.08 -0.50 -18.17
C ASN A 247 10.18 -1.39 -19.04
N PHE A 248 9.44 -0.77 -19.94
CA PHE A 248 8.51 -1.43 -20.82
C PHE A 248 8.12 -0.52 -21.98
N GLU A 249 7.49 -1.09 -22.99
CA GLU A 249 6.84 -0.32 -24.02
C GLU A 249 5.32 -0.53 -23.96
N PHE A 250 4.59 0.52 -24.19
CA PHE A 250 3.17 0.47 -24.48
C PHE A 250 2.89 1.30 -25.72
N ASP A 251 2.14 0.73 -26.64
CA ASP A 251 1.72 1.42 -27.85
C ASP A 251 2.90 2.08 -28.61
N ALA A 252 4.02 1.36 -28.71
CA ALA A 252 5.30 1.76 -29.29
C ALA A 252 6.03 2.93 -28.57
N LEU A 253 5.60 3.33 -27.36
CA LEU A 253 6.32 4.29 -26.52
C LEU A 253 7.13 3.56 -25.46
N HIS A 254 8.43 3.74 -25.48
CA HIS A 254 9.32 3.23 -24.44
C HIS A 254 9.24 4.10 -23.17
N VAL A 255 9.07 3.45 -22.01
CA VAL A 255 9.04 4.07 -20.68
C VAL A 255 10.16 3.50 -19.84
N GLN A 256 11.02 4.37 -19.31
CA GLN A 256 12.07 4.03 -18.37
C GLN A 256 11.78 4.66 -17.01
N SER A 257 11.42 3.84 -16.03
CA SER A 257 11.03 4.34 -14.70
C SER A 257 12.22 4.44 -13.73
N ASN A 258 11.96 5.05 -12.55
CA ASN A 258 12.87 5.04 -11.41
C ASN A 258 12.52 3.94 -10.39
N LEU A 259 11.65 3.00 -10.75
CA LEU A 259 11.27 1.87 -9.89
C LEU A 259 12.17 0.67 -10.17
N MET A 260 12.76 0.10 -9.12
CA MET A 260 13.59 -1.09 -9.25
C MET A 260 12.75 -2.36 -9.40
N GLY A 261 13.24 -3.27 -10.22
CA GLY A 261 12.77 -4.65 -10.31
C GLY A 261 11.63 -4.87 -11.31
N GLN A 262 11.73 -6.04 -11.97
CA GLN A 262 10.81 -6.46 -13.02
C GLN A 262 9.33 -6.47 -12.58
N TYR A 263 9.05 -6.77 -11.31
CA TYR A 263 7.67 -6.78 -10.78
C TYR A 263 6.99 -5.41 -10.82
N ASN A 264 7.75 -4.31 -10.84
CA ASN A 264 7.20 -2.97 -11.00
C ASN A 264 6.77 -2.66 -12.44
N THR A 265 7.23 -3.41 -13.42
CA THR A 265 6.77 -3.26 -14.81
C THR A 265 5.26 -3.49 -14.93
N ILE A 266 4.72 -4.46 -14.18
CA ILE A 266 3.27 -4.72 -14.16
C ILE A 266 2.51 -3.54 -13.51
N ASN A 267 3.05 -2.96 -12.43
CA ASN A 267 2.44 -1.79 -11.78
C ASN A 267 2.41 -0.57 -12.71
N LEU A 268 3.49 -0.36 -13.47
CA LEU A 268 3.61 0.70 -14.49
C LEU A 268 2.65 0.47 -15.66
N ALA A 269 2.58 -0.78 -16.17
CA ALA A 269 1.67 -1.17 -17.25
C ALA A 269 0.20 -0.94 -16.89
N ALA A 270 -0.19 -1.31 -15.65
CA ALA A 270 -1.54 -1.06 -15.14
C ALA A 270 -1.86 0.45 -15.11
N ALA A 271 -0.93 1.27 -14.61
CA ALA A 271 -1.13 2.73 -14.57
C ALA A 271 -1.20 3.34 -15.98
N ALA A 272 -0.38 2.87 -16.93
CA ALA A 272 -0.45 3.29 -18.33
C ALA A 272 -1.79 2.92 -18.95
N THR A 273 -2.24 1.69 -18.75
CA THR A 273 -3.52 1.19 -19.27
C THR A 273 -4.72 1.98 -18.73
N ILE A 274 -4.73 2.28 -17.45
CA ILE A 274 -5.76 3.13 -16.84
C ILE A 274 -5.71 4.54 -17.42
N GLY A 275 -4.50 5.10 -17.63
CA GLY A 275 -4.33 6.37 -18.33
C GLY A 275 -4.90 6.38 -19.75
N MET A 276 -4.68 5.30 -20.51
CA MET A 276 -5.24 5.12 -21.86
C MET A 276 -6.77 5.07 -21.83
N PHE A 277 -7.37 4.34 -20.89
CA PHE A 277 -8.82 4.29 -20.72
C PHE A 277 -9.42 5.69 -20.47
N PHE A 278 -8.82 6.48 -19.60
CA PHE A 278 -9.24 7.85 -19.30
C PHE A 278 -8.81 8.88 -20.37
N LYS A 279 -8.27 8.41 -21.50
CA LYS A 279 -7.87 9.23 -22.66
C LYS A 279 -6.90 10.34 -22.27
N ILE A 280 -5.89 9.98 -21.51
CA ILE A 280 -4.73 10.83 -21.26
C ILE A 280 -3.77 10.66 -22.45
N ASP A 281 -3.13 11.75 -22.85
CA ASP A 281 -2.13 11.70 -23.92
C ASP A 281 -0.99 10.75 -23.55
N LYS A 282 -0.58 9.91 -24.52
CA LYS A 282 0.42 8.86 -24.30
C LYS A 282 1.77 9.42 -23.82
N THR A 283 2.16 10.58 -24.35
CA THR A 283 3.39 11.26 -23.93
C THR A 283 3.28 11.75 -22.49
N ALA A 284 2.12 12.28 -22.11
CA ALA A 284 1.87 12.69 -20.73
C ALA A 284 1.84 11.48 -19.75
N ILE A 285 1.33 10.31 -20.17
CA ILE A 285 1.43 9.06 -19.41
C ILE A 285 2.90 8.69 -19.19
N LYS A 286 3.70 8.64 -20.27
CA LYS A 286 5.14 8.36 -20.21
C LYS A 286 5.85 9.30 -19.24
N GLU A 287 5.68 10.61 -19.40
CA GLU A 287 6.29 11.61 -18.52
C GLU A 287 5.93 11.42 -17.04
N ALA A 288 4.65 11.11 -16.75
CA ALA A 288 4.18 10.88 -15.39
C ALA A 288 4.85 9.66 -14.74
N LEU A 289 5.00 8.57 -15.50
CA LEU A 289 5.61 7.33 -15.03
C LEU A 289 7.13 7.46 -14.85
N GLU A 290 7.81 8.15 -15.76
CA GLU A 290 9.26 8.39 -15.69
C GLU A 290 9.65 9.39 -14.59
N ALA A 291 8.79 10.36 -14.29
CA ALA A 291 9.01 11.33 -13.22
C ALA A 291 8.72 10.79 -11.81
N TYR A 292 8.08 9.62 -11.69
CA TYR A 292 7.75 9.06 -10.39
C TYR A 292 8.99 8.53 -9.67
N ILE A 293 9.23 9.01 -8.45
CA ILE A 293 10.30 8.55 -7.55
C ILE A 293 9.65 8.03 -6.27
N PRO A 294 9.90 6.77 -5.86
CA PRO A 294 9.36 6.21 -4.62
C PRO A 294 10.00 6.88 -3.40
N THR A 295 9.20 7.24 -2.39
CA THR A 295 9.66 7.94 -1.17
C THR A 295 9.24 7.27 0.13
N ASN A 296 8.44 6.22 0.08
CA ASN A 296 7.73 5.66 1.25
C ASN A 296 8.35 4.32 1.71
N ASN A 297 9.66 4.21 1.80
CA ASN A 297 10.36 2.95 2.15
C ASN A 297 9.93 1.76 1.27
N ARG A 298 9.58 2.02 -0.01
CA ARG A 298 9.15 1.02 -0.99
C ARG A 298 10.11 1.03 -2.16
N SER A 299 11.09 0.15 -2.13
CA SER A 299 12.18 0.09 -3.12
C SER A 299 12.85 1.45 -3.37
N GLN A 300 12.91 2.28 -2.32
CA GLN A 300 13.52 3.61 -2.37
C GLN A 300 15.04 3.47 -2.46
N ILE A 301 15.66 4.18 -3.42
CA ILE A 301 17.11 4.21 -3.55
C ILE A 301 17.66 5.42 -2.81
N ILE A 302 18.63 5.17 -1.94
CA ILE A 302 19.36 6.18 -1.18
C ILE A 302 20.84 6.00 -1.49
N ASN A 303 21.46 7.02 -2.08
CA ASN A 303 22.90 7.02 -2.33
C ASN A 303 23.60 7.82 -1.23
N LYS A 304 24.56 7.18 -0.54
CA LYS A 304 25.39 7.79 0.51
C LYS A 304 26.87 7.54 0.18
N GLY A 305 27.58 8.58 -0.26
CA GLY A 305 28.94 8.43 -0.74
C GLY A 305 29.00 7.40 -1.87
N LYS A 306 29.69 6.27 -1.65
CA LYS A 306 29.76 5.15 -2.59
C LYS A 306 28.74 4.03 -2.30
N GLN A 307 27.97 4.14 -1.21
CA GLN A 307 26.91 3.18 -0.88
C GLN A 307 25.68 3.42 -1.73
N THR A 308 25.05 2.33 -2.16
CA THR A 308 23.69 2.34 -2.73
C THR A 308 22.79 1.52 -1.83
N ILE A 309 21.84 2.17 -1.15
CA ILE A 309 20.91 1.52 -0.23
C ILE A 309 19.55 1.43 -0.90
N ILE A 310 19.00 0.22 -0.96
CA ILE A 310 17.65 -0.06 -1.41
C ILE A 310 16.80 -0.29 -0.15
N LEU A 311 16.03 0.74 0.22
CA LEU A 311 15.16 0.71 1.37
C LEU A 311 13.76 0.23 0.96
N ASP A 312 13.42 -0.99 1.35
CA ASP A 312 12.13 -1.65 1.09
C ASP A 312 11.53 -2.19 2.40
N ALA A 313 11.51 -1.34 3.43
CA ALA A 313 11.17 -1.68 4.81
C ALA A 313 9.74 -1.26 5.22
N TYR A 314 8.84 -1.04 4.27
CA TYR A 314 7.45 -0.72 4.59
C TYR A 314 6.66 -1.96 5.01
N ASN A 315 6.79 -3.09 4.30
CA ASN A 315 6.20 -4.38 4.66
C ASN A 315 6.94 -5.51 3.93
N ALA A 316 6.83 -6.73 4.47
CA ALA A 316 7.40 -7.93 3.88
C ALA A 316 6.44 -9.11 3.98
N ASN A 317 6.40 -9.91 2.90
CA ASN A 317 5.77 -11.20 2.83
C ASN A 317 6.61 -12.12 1.91
N PRO A 318 6.36 -13.43 1.87
CA PRO A 318 7.19 -14.38 1.11
C PRO A 318 7.36 -14.00 -0.36
N THR A 319 6.28 -13.61 -1.03
CA THR A 319 6.30 -13.23 -2.46
C THR A 319 7.14 -11.98 -2.69
N SER A 320 6.96 -10.93 -1.87
CA SER A 320 7.71 -9.68 -2.02
C SER A 320 9.18 -9.82 -1.62
N MET A 321 9.47 -10.70 -0.65
CA MET A 321 10.84 -10.99 -0.22
C MET A 321 11.60 -11.71 -1.34
N ALA A 322 11.02 -12.75 -1.93
CA ALA A 322 11.62 -13.49 -3.04
C ALA A 322 11.89 -12.58 -4.25
N ALA A 323 10.93 -11.75 -4.63
CA ALA A 323 11.07 -10.81 -5.74
C ALA A 323 12.19 -9.78 -5.49
N ALA A 324 12.28 -9.24 -4.27
CA ALA A 324 13.33 -8.27 -3.91
C ALA A 324 14.72 -8.92 -3.92
N LEU A 325 14.86 -10.14 -3.39
CA LEU A 325 16.13 -10.86 -3.35
C LEU A 325 16.62 -11.23 -4.75
N GLN A 326 15.74 -11.73 -5.61
CA GLN A 326 16.08 -12.02 -7.01
C GLN A 326 16.57 -10.77 -7.74
N ASN A 327 15.83 -9.68 -7.61
CA ASN A 327 16.21 -8.41 -8.21
C ASN A 327 17.55 -7.89 -7.65
N PHE A 328 17.73 -7.93 -6.33
CA PHE A 328 18.96 -7.51 -5.66
C PHE A 328 20.16 -8.33 -6.10
N SER A 329 20.02 -9.64 -6.23
CA SER A 329 21.10 -10.54 -6.67
C SER A 329 21.54 -10.27 -8.10
N ALA A 330 20.63 -9.81 -8.97
CA ALA A 330 20.91 -9.50 -10.36
C ALA A 330 21.63 -8.14 -10.56
N LEU A 331 21.64 -7.26 -9.54
CA LEU A 331 22.30 -5.96 -9.65
C LEU A 331 23.81 -6.13 -9.90
N LYS A 332 24.35 -5.22 -10.71
CA LYS A 332 25.79 -5.05 -10.83
C LYS A 332 26.30 -4.23 -9.65
N GLY A 333 27.30 -4.72 -8.96
CA GLY A 333 27.90 -4.04 -7.80
C GLY A 333 28.75 -4.99 -6.99
N ALA A 334 29.68 -4.44 -6.25
CA ALA A 334 30.49 -5.18 -5.29
C ALA A 334 29.83 -5.13 -3.89
N ASN A 335 30.16 -6.10 -3.06
CA ASN A 335 29.75 -6.14 -1.65
C ASN A 335 28.23 -6.01 -1.47
N LYS A 336 27.48 -6.98 -1.99
CA LYS A 336 26.01 -7.04 -1.79
C LYS A 336 25.68 -7.52 -0.38
N ILE A 337 25.04 -6.66 0.41
CA ILE A 337 24.70 -6.93 1.80
C ILE A 337 23.18 -6.81 1.95
N ALA A 338 22.51 -7.88 2.40
CA ALA A 338 21.08 -7.88 2.64
C ALA A 338 20.76 -7.90 4.15
N PHE A 339 20.03 -6.90 4.63
CA PHE A 339 19.43 -6.86 5.98
C PHE A 339 17.96 -7.23 5.87
N LEU A 340 17.60 -8.38 6.41
CA LEU A 340 16.28 -8.98 6.26
C LEU A 340 15.62 -9.16 7.62
N GLY A 341 14.50 -8.46 7.83
CA GLY A 341 13.69 -8.58 9.04
C GLY A 341 12.53 -9.54 8.89
N ASP A 342 12.01 -9.99 10.02
CA ASP A 342 10.89 -10.91 10.09
C ASP A 342 9.71 -10.47 9.20
N MET A 343 9.07 -11.48 8.61
CA MET A 343 7.79 -11.36 7.91
C MET A 343 6.68 -11.71 8.90
N PHE A 344 5.73 -10.78 9.09
CA PHE A 344 4.60 -10.95 10.01
C PHE A 344 3.37 -11.54 9.29
N GLU A 345 2.35 -11.92 10.07
CA GLU A 345 1.04 -12.37 9.60
C GLU A 345 1.11 -13.66 8.72
N LEU A 346 2.04 -14.55 9.04
CA LEU A 346 2.22 -15.83 8.35
C LEU A 346 1.59 -17.03 9.09
N GLY A 347 1.11 -16.83 10.34
CA GLY A 347 0.53 -17.88 11.16
C GLY A 347 1.48 -19.09 11.28
N ASP A 348 0.95 -20.29 11.14
CA ASP A 348 1.69 -21.56 11.29
C ASP A 348 2.79 -21.76 10.24
N THR A 349 2.71 -21.08 9.09
CA THR A 349 3.72 -21.20 8.02
C THR A 349 4.96 -20.35 8.26
N ALA A 350 4.99 -19.53 9.33
CA ALA A 350 6.04 -18.54 9.57
C ALA A 350 7.46 -19.15 9.56
N HIS A 351 7.67 -20.30 10.24
CA HIS A 351 8.98 -20.92 10.28
C HIS A 351 9.45 -21.41 8.90
N GLU A 352 8.56 -22.06 8.16
CA GLU A 352 8.86 -22.60 6.83
C GLU A 352 9.19 -21.48 5.84
N GLU A 353 8.37 -20.43 5.78
CA GLU A 353 8.57 -19.29 4.87
C GLU A 353 9.87 -18.52 5.18
N HIS A 354 10.24 -18.36 6.46
CA HIS A 354 11.53 -17.75 6.83
C HIS A 354 12.71 -18.64 6.46
N GLN A 355 12.59 -19.97 6.58
CA GLN A 355 13.62 -20.91 6.13
C GLN A 355 13.80 -20.86 4.61
N ILE A 356 12.71 -20.80 3.83
CA ILE A 356 12.76 -20.64 2.38
C ILE A 356 13.52 -19.37 1.98
N VAL A 357 13.31 -18.27 2.69
CA VAL A 357 14.05 -17.00 2.43
C VAL A 357 15.55 -17.19 2.74
N ALA A 358 15.90 -17.82 3.84
CA ALA A 358 17.29 -18.06 4.22
C ALA A 358 18.00 -18.96 3.18
N ASP A 359 17.34 -20.04 2.73
CA ASP A 359 17.83 -20.94 1.69
C ASP A 359 17.96 -20.23 0.33
N THR A 360 17.02 -19.34 0.02
CA THR A 360 17.08 -18.52 -1.19
C THR A 360 18.31 -17.60 -1.17
N CYS A 361 18.59 -16.93 -0.05
CA CYS A 361 19.78 -16.10 0.09
C CYS A 361 21.08 -16.89 -0.13
N ALA A 362 21.16 -18.11 0.38
CA ALA A 362 22.32 -18.98 0.23
C ALA A 362 22.59 -19.39 -1.23
N ASN A 363 21.56 -19.39 -2.09
CA ASN A 363 21.65 -19.78 -3.50
C ASN A 363 21.76 -18.59 -4.46
N LEU A 364 21.64 -17.36 -3.96
CA LEU A 364 21.73 -16.14 -4.76
C LEU A 364 23.13 -15.50 -4.63
N ASN A 365 23.48 -14.67 -5.60
CA ASN A 365 24.71 -13.88 -5.57
C ASN A 365 24.58 -12.69 -4.60
N ILE A 366 24.61 -12.99 -3.28
CA ILE A 366 24.57 -12.03 -2.17
C ILE A 366 25.77 -12.35 -1.27
N ASP A 367 26.67 -11.39 -1.07
CA ASP A 367 27.92 -11.63 -0.36
C ASP A 367 27.70 -11.84 1.14
N TYR A 368 26.80 -11.05 1.74
CA TYR A 368 26.47 -11.14 3.17
C TYR A 368 24.98 -10.97 3.42
N THR A 369 24.47 -11.79 4.32
CA THR A 369 23.07 -11.70 4.77
C THR A 369 23.02 -11.54 6.28
N VAL A 370 22.27 -10.55 6.74
CA VAL A 370 21.99 -10.27 8.15
C VAL A 370 20.49 -10.42 8.38
N PHE A 371 20.13 -11.35 9.23
CA PHE A 371 18.74 -11.65 9.59
C PHE A 371 18.40 -11.04 10.94
N LEU A 372 17.28 -10.32 11.02
CA LEU A 372 16.80 -9.65 12.22
C LEU A 372 15.40 -10.14 12.57
N GLY A 373 15.23 -10.63 13.79
CA GLY A 373 13.92 -11.03 14.31
C GLY A 373 13.93 -12.43 14.94
N LYS A 374 12.83 -12.69 15.66
CA LYS A 374 12.64 -13.94 16.42
C LYS A 374 12.42 -15.14 15.50
N ASN A 375 11.76 -14.94 14.35
CA ASN A 375 11.51 -16.00 13.39
C ASN A 375 12.78 -16.34 12.60
N PHE A 376 13.48 -15.34 12.07
CA PHE A 376 14.80 -15.55 11.46
C PHE A 376 15.84 -16.09 12.47
N GLY A 377 15.71 -15.78 13.76
CA GLY A 377 16.54 -16.36 14.80
C GLY A 377 16.52 -17.91 14.83
N LYS A 378 15.40 -18.52 14.39
CA LYS A 378 15.19 -19.97 14.42
C LYS A 378 15.63 -20.70 13.14
N VAL A 379 15.90 -19.99 12.03
CA VAL A 379 16.28 -20.64 10.76
C VAL A 379 17.70 -21.18 10.79
N LYS A 380 17.96 -22.19 9.95
CA LYS A 380 19.30 -22.72 9.70
C LYS A 380 19.92 -21.89 8.56
N THR A 381 21.06 -21.25 8.82
CA THR A 381 21.73 -20.40 7.83
C THR A 381 23.19 -20.15 8.21
N SER A 382 24.02 -19.83 7.24
CA SER A 382 25.38 -19.29 7.45
C SER A 382 25.41 -17.78 7.64
N GLY A 383 24.26 -17.10 7.42
CA GLY A 383 24.14 -15.63 7.63
C GLY A 383 24.14 -15.24 9.11
N TYR A 384 24.39 -13.97 9.35
CA TYR A 384 24.42 -13.40 10.70
C TYR A 384 23.01 -13.22 11.22
N LYS A 385 22.76 -13.49 12.53
CA LYS A 385 21.45 -13.40 13.15
C LYS A 385 21.46 -12.49 14.36
N TYR A 386 20.48 -11.60 14.44
CA TYR A 386 20.25 -10.73 15.59
C TYR A 386 18.77 -10.77 15.98
N GLU A 387 18.48 -10.65 17.26
CA GLU A 387 17.10 -10.71 17.75
C GLU A 387 16.24 -9.54 17.25
N ASN A 388 16.86 -8.36 17.15
CA ASN A 388 16.22 -7.12 16.69
C ASN A 388 17.31 -6.11 16.28
N LEU A 389 16.87 -4.90 15.88
CA LEU A 389 17.76 -3.82 15.48
C LEU A 389 18.65 -3.33 16.62
N GLU A 390 18.11 -3.26 17.83
CA GLU A 390 18.83 -2.83 19.04
C GLU A 390 19.99 -3.78 19.35
N ALA A 391 19.79 -5.08 19.19
CA ALA A 391 20.85 -6.08 19.40
C ALA A 391 22.00 -5.91 18.37
N LEU A 392 21.67 -5.59 17.12
CA LEU A 392 22.67 -5.25 16.11
C LEU A 392 23.39 -3.95 16.46
N GLN A 393 22.69 -2.92 16.93
CA GLN A 393 23.27 -1.64 17.34
C GLN A 393 24.29 -1.83 18.47
N GLN A 394 23.96 -2.66 19.45
CA GLN A 394 24.85 -2.92 20.61
C GLN A 394 26.08 -3.75 20.23
N SER A 395 25.93 -4.70 19.31
CA SER A 395 27.01 -5.58 18.88
C SER A 395 27.92 -4.96 17.81
N GLY A 396 27.41 -3.96 17.09
CA GLY A 396 28.02 -3.47 15.86
C GLY A 396 27.89 -4.43 14.67
N PHE A 397 28.28 -3.97 13.50
CA PHE A 397 28.34 -4.82 12.30
C PHE A 397 29.44 -5.87 12.42
N PRO A 398 29.25 -7.09 11.85
CA PRO A 398 30.33 -8.08 11.80
C PRO A 398 31.59 -7.52 11.15
N GLU A 399 32.74 -7.72 11.79
CA GLU A 399 34.05 -7.20 11.36
C GLU A 399 34.35 -7.53 9.89
N VAL A 400 33.94 -8.73 9.44
CA VAL A 400 34.24 -9.25 8.11
C VAL A 400 33.71 -8.36 6.96
N PHE A 401 32.69 -7.55 7.20
CA PHE A 401 32.17 -6.66 6.17
C PHE A 401 32.10 -5.17 6.57
N GLN A 402 32.58 -4.77 7.75
CA GLN A 402 32.60 -3.35 8.16
C GLN A 402 33.28 -2.45 7.12
N ASP A 403 34.48 -2.82 6.66
CA ASP A 403 35.18 -2.06 5.63
C ASP A 403 34.49 -2.07 4.26
N LYS A 404 33.74 -3.13 3.99
CA LYS A 404 33.00 -3.29 2.72
C LYS A 404 31.71 -2.46 2.67
N LEU A 405 31.15 -2.12 3.84
CA LEU A 405 29.96 -1.28 3.92
C LEU A 405 30.13 0.05 3.18
N LYS A 406 31.33 0.65 3.21
CA LYS A 406 31.61 1.96 2.59
C LYS A 406 31.35 2.02 1.08
N GLU A 407 31.39 0.88 0.40
CA GLU A 407 31.18 0.77 -1.06
C GLU A 407 30.14 -0.31 -1.38
N ALA A 408 29.25 -0.64 -0.42
CA ALA A 408 28.29 -1.71 -0.56
C ALA A 408 27.03 -1.29 -1.34
N THR A 409 26.45 -2.29 -2.01
CA THR A 409 25.04 -2.25 -2.40
C THR A 409 24.24 -2.97 -1.32
N ILE A 410 23.32 -2.27 -0.68
CA ILE A 410 22.62 -2.73 0.53
C ILE A 410 21.12 -2.85 0.25
N LEU A 411 20.53 -4.00 0.58
CA LEU A 411 19.08 -4.18 0.62
C LEU A 411 18.63 -4.18 2.09
N ILE A 412 17.63 -3.37 2.42
CA ILE A 412 16.97 -3.36 3.74
C ILE A 412 15.50 -3.71 3.53
N LYS A 413 15.06 -4.90 4.00
CA LYS A 413 13.68 -5.35 3.83
C LYS A 413 13.17 -6.11 5.05
N GLY A 414 11.94 -5.79 5.47
CA GLY A 414 11.24 -6.44 6.58
C GLY A 414 9.85 -5.90 6.78
N SER A 415 9.07 -6.51 7.67
CA SER A 415 7.76 -6.03 8.06
C SER A 415 7.84 -4.69 8.78
N ARG A 416 6.78 -3.86 8.66
CA ARG A 416 6.73 -2.49 9.21
C ARG A 416 7.07 -2.42 10.71
N GLY A 417 6.61 -3.41 11.49
CA GLY A 417 6.88 -3.47 12.92
C GLY A 417 8.34 -3.68 13.29
N MET A 418 9.20 -4.11 12.35
CA MET A 418 10.64 -4.26 12.55
C MET A 418 11.39 -2.92 12.55
N LYS A 419 10.80 -1.85 12.00
CA LYS A 419 11.35 -0.49 11.92
C LYS A 419 12.78 -0.43 11.36
N LEU A 420 13.05 -1.24 10.33
CA LEU A 420 14.40 -1.40 9.77
C LEU A 420 14.96 -0.15 9.10
N GLU A 421 14.16 0.88 8.85
CA GLU A 421 14.63 2.21 8.45
C GLU A 421 15.65 2.80 9.43
N GLY A 422 15.62 2.41 10.70
CA GLY A 422 16.62 2.79 11.70
C GLY A 422 18.05 2.29 11.42
N LEU A 423 18.21 1.32 10.48
CA LEU A 423 19.55 0.94 9.98
C LEU A 423 20.25 2.08 9.25
N LEU A 424 19.51 3.05 8.70
CA LEU A 424 20.10 4.21 8.02
C LEU A 424 20.99 5.02 8.95
N ASP A 425 20.62 5.17 10.22
CA ASP A 425 21.39 5.91 11.23
C ASP A 425 22.72 5.20 11.55
N LEU A 426 22.68 3.84 11.59
CA LEU A 426 23.89 3.04 11.83
C LEU A 426 24.87 3.10 10.64
N LEU A 427 24.34 3.12 9.42
CA LEU A 427 25.14 3.25 8.21
C LEU A 427 25.71 4.66 8.02
N GLU A 428 25.26 5.65 8.81
CA GLU A 428 25.77 7.04 8.83
C GLU A 428 26.92 7.23 9.84
N SER A 429 26.90 6.50 10.96
CA SER A 429 27.82 6.73 12.07
C SER A 429 29.25 6.21 11.84
N ASP A 430 29.47 5.41 10.79
CA ASP A 430 30.76 4.82 10.46
C ASP A 430 31.54 5.59 9.36
N ASN A 431 31.20 6.88 9.12
CA ASN A 431 31.91 7.76 8.17
C ASN A 431 32.82 8.75 8.84
#